data_c14eff59b7b3fadd1ed778b93443ab0c
#
_entry.id   c14eff59b7b3fadd1ed778b93443ab0c
#
_cell.length_a   1.000
_cell.length_b   1.000
_cell.length_c   1.000
_cell.angle_alpha   90.00
_cell.angle_beta   90.00
_cell.angle_gamma   90.00
#
_symmetry.space_group_name_H-M   'P 1'
#
loop_
_entity.id
_entity.type
_entity.pdbx_description
1 polymer ?
#
loop_
_entity_poly.entity_id
_entity_poly.type
_entity_poly.pdbx_seq_one_letter_code
_entity_poly.pdbx_strand_id
1 'polypeptide(L)'
;MLKDFVEIGKLGKPFGISGKLKFSCEDEILQVLKKNKVFFLKRGAHYIPYFVQYIEETHDTLIKIEGFDNPQDAKSCSGNTLYLPIKDLPEIKEKPGLYFSVLKGFSMHDQDDQLIGKIIDVVSMPQQELASVALSDGNEILIPLHESLIVGIDPDQMTVQLEIAEGLKDI
;
A
#
# COMPACT_ATOMS: atom_id res chain seq x y z
N MET A 1 2.45 9.27 -14.45
CA MET A 1 1.64 9.95 -13.40
C MET A 1 0.82 9.01 -12.53
N LEU A 2 0.18 8.00 -13.08
CA LEU A 2 -0.54 7.00 -12.26
C LEU A 2 0.37 6.07 -11.44
N LYS A 3 1.66 6.07 -11.70
CA LYS A 3 2.65 5.18 -11.07
C LYS A 3 3.23 5.69 -9.75
N ASP A 4 2.89 6.90 -9.36
CA ASP A 4 3.53 7.56 -8.22
C ASP A 4 2.75 7.43 -6.90
N PHE A 5 1.57 6.80 -6.93
CA PHE A 5 0.68 6.63 -5.77
C PHE A 5 0.45 5.16 -5.45
N VAL A 6 0.45 4.84 -4.17
CA VAL A 6 0.23 3.49 -3.65
C VAL A 6 -0.98 3.49 -2.73
N GLU A 7 -1.80 2.46 -2.85
CA GLU A 7 -2.89 2.18 -1.91
C GLU A 7 -2.32 1.88 -0.52
N ILE A 8 -2.86 2.57 0.49
CA ILE A 8 -2.35 2.48 1.86
C ILE A 8 -3.39 2.05 2.90
N GLY A 9 -4.65 2.03 2.54
CA GLY A 9 -5.72 1.68 3.45
C GLY A 9 -7.08 2.06 2.90
N LYS A 10 -8.10 1.92 3.75
CA LYS A 10 -9.49 2.13 3.35
C LYS A 10 -10.27 2.89 4.42
N LEU A 11 -11.07 3.85 3.99
CA LEU A 11 -12.05 4.51 4.83
C LEU A 11 -13.26 3.61 5.03
N GLY A 12 -13.65 3.44 6.27
CA GLY A 12 -14.84 2.69 6.67
C GLY A 12 -16.07 3.58 6.80
N LYS A 13 -16.94 3.21 7.72
CA LYS A 13 -18.19 3.94 7.99
C LYS A 13 -17.93 5.20 8.81
N PRO A 14 -18.81 6.23 8.69
CA PRO A 14 -18.83 7.34 9.62
C PRO A 14 -19.01 6.88 11.06
N PHE A 15 -18.36 7.58 11.97
CA PHE A 15 -18.43 7.30 13.42
C PHE A 15 -18.86 8.56 14.18
N GLY A 16 -19.93 8.45 14.93
CA GLY A 16 -20.46 9.58 15.72
C GLY A 16 -21.06 10.69 14.84
N ILE A 17 -21.12 11.90 15.40
CA ILE A 17 -21.77 13.05 14.79
C ILE A 17 -20.82 14.13 14.28
N SER A 18 -19.53 14.00 14.54
CA SER A 18 -18.53 15.03 14.26
C SER A 18 -17.78 14.86 12.94
N GLY A 19 -18.22 13.95 12.08
CA GLY A 19 -17.60 13.72 10.76
C GLY A 19 -16.38 12.81 10.76
N LYS A 20 -16.14 12.07 11.84
CA LYS A 20 -15.08 11.06 11.90
C LYS A 20 -15.44 9.84 11.05
N LEU A 21 -14.42 9.17 10.55
CA LEU A 21 -14.54 7.92 9.81
C LEU A 21 -13.72 6.84 10.49
N LYS A 22 -14.25 5.62 10.52
CA LYS A 22 -13.42 4.44 10.78
C LYS A 22 -12.41 4.28 9.65
N PHE A 23 -11.25 3.77 9.97
CA PHE A 23 -10.17 3.71 9.02
C PHE A 23 -9.26 2.52 9.35
N SER A 24 -8.75 1.86 8.33
CA SER A 24 -7.84 0.73 8.47
C SER A 24 -6.63 0.89 7.57
N CYS A 25 -5.47 0.74 8.17
CA CYS A 25 -4.17 0.64 7.49
C CYS A 25 -3.19 -0.08 8.40
N GLU A 26 -1.99 -0.30 7.89
CA GLU A 26 -0.89 -0.83 8.70
C GLU A 26 -0.33 0.24 9.65
N ASP A 27 0.22 -0.19 10.81
CA ASP A 27 0.65 0.71 11.88
C ASP A 27 1.71 1.71 11.42
N GLU A 28 2.61 1.31 10.55
CA GLU A 28 3.66 2.18 10.02
C GLU A 28 3.10 3.24 9.07
N ILE A 29 2.10 2.90 8.28
CA ILE A 29 1.36 3.86 7.46
C ILE A 29 0.64 4.86 8.35
N LEU A 30 0.07 4.39 9.46
CA LEU A 30 -0.57 5.24 10.44
C LEU A 30 0.39 6.33 10.97
N GLN A 31 1.64 5.96 11.26
CA GLN A 31 2.67 6.93 11.68
C GLN A 31 2.99 7.95 10.57
N VAL A 32 3.06 7.52 9.32
CA VAL A 32 3.24 8.44 8.18
C VAL A 32 2.08 9.43 8.07
N LEU A 33 0.85 8.96 8.19
CA LEU A 33 -0.34 9.81 8.15
C LEU A 33 -0.40 10.80 9.31
N LYS A 34 0.00 10.40 10.50
CA LYS A 34 0.11 11.29 11.67
C LYS A 34 1.15 12.39 11.47
N LYS A 35 2.25 12.07 10.81
CA LYS A 35 3.34 13.00 10.53
C LYS A 35 3.00 13.94 9.38
N ASN A 36 2.60 13.39 8.24
CA ASN A 36 2.38 14.16 7.00
C ASN A 36 1.03 14.85 6.97
N LYS A 37 0.04 14.29 7.67
CA LYS A 37 -1.34 14.82 7.77
C LYS A 37 -2.03 15.05 6.44
N VAL A 38 -1.68 14.26 5.43
CA VAL A 38 -2.29 14.29 4.10
C VAL A 38 -2.39 12.88 3.54
N PHE A 39 -3.47 12.60 2.86
CA PHE A 39 -3.66 11.42 2.02
C PHE A 39 -4.42 11.83 0.76
N PHE A 40 -4.52 10.92 -0.18
CA PHE A 40 -5.16 11.18 -1.47
C PHE A 40 -6.29 10.20 -1.70
N LEU A 41 -7.37 10.68 -2.30
CA LEU A 41 -8.44 9.84 -2.83
C LEU A 41 -8.42 9.93 -4.35
N LYS A 42 -8.64 8.80 -5.00
CA LYS A 42 -8.74 8.77 -6.46
C LYS A 42 -10.14 9.19 -6.91
N ARG A 43 -10.20 10.17 -7.77
CA ARG A 43 -11.42 10.65 -8.42
C ARG A 43 -11.20 10.68 -9.93
N GLY A 44 -11.75 9.70 -10.64
CA GLY A 44 -11.46 9.50 -12.05
C GLY A 44 -9.97 9.22 -12.28
N ALA A 45 -9.31 10.06 -13.08
CA ALA A 45 -7.87 9.97 -13.36
C ALA A 45 -6.99 10.77 -12.38
N HIS A 46 -7.57 11.43 -11.38
CA HIS A 46 -6.87 12.36 -10.50
C HIS A 46 -6.80 11.85 -9.06
N TYR A 47 -5.69 12.17 -8.38
CA TYR A 47 -5.53 11.99 -6.95
C TYR A 47 -5.72 13.33 -6.25
N ILE A 48 -6.75 13.41 -5.41
CA ILE A 48 -7.16 14.64 -4.72
C ILE A 48 -6.69 14.57 -3.27
N PRO A 49 -5.93 15.58 -2.79
CA PRO A 49 -5.47 15.60 -1.41
C PRO A 49 -6.60 15.90 -0.43
N TYR A 50 -6.58 15.18 0.68
CA TYR A 50 -7.41 15.42 1.86
C TYR A 50 -6.50 15.58 3.07
N PHE A 51 -6.79 16.54 3.92
CA PHE A 51 -5.94 16.86 5.07
C PHE A 51 -6.49 16.22 6.34
N VAL A 52 -5.61 15.62 7.11
CA VAL A 52 -5.94 14.97 8.38
C VAL A 52 -5.87 16.00 9.49
N GLN A 53 -6.97 16.24 10.18
CA GLN A 53 -7.00 17.10 11.35
C GLN A 53 -6.37 16.37 12.54
N TYR A 54 -6.82 15.15 12.82
CA TYR A 54 -6.25 14.25 13.83
C TYR A 54 -6.67 12.80 13.59
N ILE A 55 -5.97 11.89 14.23
CA ILE A 55 -6.27 10.45 14.25
C ILE A 55 -6.41 10.02 15.71
N GLU A 56 -7.48 9.29 16.01
CA GLU A 56 -7.69 8.67 17.32
C GLU A 56 -7.47 7.16 17.23
N GLU A 57 -6.69 6.63 18.13
CA GLU A 57 -6.49 5.20 18.31
C GLU A 57 -7.17 4.77 19.62
N THR A 58 -8.34 4.19 19.47
CA THR A 58 -9.12 3.59 20.55
C THR A 58 -9.33 2.10 20.27
N HIS A 59 -10.52 1.58 20.50
CA HIS A 59 -10.88 0.24 20.02
C HIS A 59 -10.87 0.17 18.49
N ASP A 60 -11.32 1.25 17.84
CA ASP A 60 -11.21 1.46 16.40
C ASP A 60 -10.23 2.61 16.13
N THR A 61 -9.57 2.58 14.99
CA THR A 61 -8.82 3.74 14.49
C THR A 61 -9.78 4.66 13.76
N LEU A 62 -9.84 5.92 14.19
CA LEU A 62 -10.71 6.94 13.64
C LEU A 62 -9.89 8.07 13.04
N ILE A 63 -10.30 8.53 11.87
CA ILE A 63 -9.69 9.68 11.20
C ILE A 63 -10.67 10.84 11.13
N LYS A 64 -10.21 12.02 11.50
CA LYS A 64 -10.92 13.29 11.30
C LYS A 64 -10.27 14.04 10.15
N ILE A 65 -11.04 14.29 9.10
CA ILE A 65 -10.61 15.02 7.92
C ILE A 65 -10.99 16.49 8.09
N GLU A 66 -10.10 17.39 7.72
CA GLU A 66 -10.38 18.82 7.74
C GLU A 66 -11.60 19.16 6.85
N GLY A 67 -12.51 19.97 7.38
CA GLY A 67 -13.73 20.37 6.68
C GLY A 67 -14.88 19.37 6.76
N PHE A 68 -14.67 18.19 7.36
CA PHE A 68 -15.73 17.20 7.57
C PHE A 68 -16.29 17.31 8.99
N ASP A 69 -17.37 18.05 9.17
CA ASP A 69 -17.89 18.39 10.49
C ASP A 69 -19.21 17.67 10.85
N ASN A 70 -19.72 16.85 9.95
CA ASN A 70 -20.96 16.11 10.13
C ASN A 70 -20.89 14.73 9.45
N PRO A 71 -21.81 13.80 9.79
CA PRO A 71 -21.81 12.46 9.21
C PRO A 71 -22.04 12.42 7.70
N GLN A 72 -22.71 13.40 7.11
CA GLN A 72 -22.96 13.46 5.68
C GLN A 72 -21.68 13.71 4.89
N ASP A 73 -20.84 14.63 5.37
CA ASP A 73 -19.52 14.88 4.77
C ASP A 73 -18.65 13.61 4.83
N ALA A 74 -18.60 12.97 6.00
CA ALA A 74 -17.88 11.73 6.19
C ALA A 74 -18.40 10.61 5.27
N LYS A 75 -19.71 10.49 5.13
CA LYS A 75 -20.34 9.47 4.27
C LYS A 75 -19.93 9.60 2.80
N SER A 76 -19.66 10.81 2.32
CA SER A 76 -19.21 11.04 0.94
C SER A 76 -17.88 10.36 0.61
N CYS A 77 -17.05 10.10 1.62
CA CYS A 77 -15.76 9.42 1.49
C CYS A 77 -15.73 7.98 2.03
N SER A 78 -16.83 7.52 2.64
CA SER A 78 -16.93 6.15 3.15
C SER A 78 -16.69 5.12 2.05
N GLY A 79 -15.92 4.09 2.35
CA GLY A 79 -15.58 3.01 1.43
C GLY A 79 -14.50 3.33 0.39
N ASN A 80 -13.98 4.56 0.38
CA ASN A 80 -12.89 4.92 -0.53
C ASN A 80 -11.53 4.39 -0.05
N THR A 81 -10.69 4.07 -1.00
CA THR A 81 -9.31 3.69 -0.77
C THR A 81 -8.45 4.94 -0.63
N LEU A 82 -7.53 4.91 0.34
CA LEU A 82 -6.55 5.98 0.55
C LEU A 82 -5.26 5.66 -0.20
N TYR A 83 -4.62 6.72 -0.70
CA TYR A 83 -3.36 6.65 -1.43
C TYR A 83 -2.34 7.61 -0.84
N LEU A 84 -1.07 7.23 -0.91
CA LEU A 84 0.07 8.12 -0.66
C LEU A 84 1.04 8.09 -1.84
N PRO A 85 1.75 9.19 -2.10
CA PRO A 85 2.88 9.15 -3.02
C PRO A 85 3.93 8.16 -2.53
N ILE A 86 4.53 7.38 -3.42
CA ILE A 86 5.57 6.40 -3.07
C ILE A 86 6.72 7.05 -2.29
N LYS A 87 7.10 8.27 -2.65
CA LYS A 87 8.17 9.04 -1.98
C LYS A 87 7.90 9.35 -0.51
N ASP A 88 6.63 9.36 -0.09
CA ASP A 88 6.22 9.67 1.27
C ASP A 88 6.14 8.42 2.16
N LEU A 89 6.31 7.24 1.56
CA LEU A 89 6.36 5.99 2.30
C LEU A 89 7.69 5.87 3.06
N PRO A 90 7.70 5.17 4.21
CA PRO A 90 8.94 4.92 4.94
C PRO A 90 9.98 4.30 4.02
N GLU A 91 11.24 4.71 4.18
CA GLU A 91 12.33 4.07 3.42
C GLU A 91 12.26 2.56 3.58
N ILE A 92 12.18 1.92 2.45
CA ILE A 92 11.92 0.49 2.29
C ILE A 92 12.95 -0.41 3.02
N LYS A 93 14.04 0.14 3.52
CA LYS A 93 15.17 -0.60 4.09
C LYS A 93 15.04 -0.97 5.57
N GLU A 94 14.04 -0.48 6.31
CA GLU A 94 14.11 -0.56 7.78
C GLU A 94 13.08 -1.45 8.48
N LYS A 95 12.03 -1.95 7.82
CA LYS A 95 11.00 -2.78 8.52
C LYS A 95 10.34 -3.83 7.62
N PRO A 96 10.41 -5.13 7.95
CA PRO A 96 9.95 -6.21 7.07
C PRO A 96 8.43 -6.17 6.89
N GLY A 97 7.53 -6.08 7.38
CA GLY A 97 6.08 -6.29 7.15
C GLY A 97 5.41 -5.25 6.24
N LEU A 98 5.70 -3.98 6.43
CA LEU A 98 5.14 -2.88 5.64
C LEU A 98 5.69 -2.83 4.23
N TYR A 99 6.92 -3.17 4.13
CA TYR A 99 7.74 -3.13 2.98
C TYR A 99 7.15 -3.84 1.77
N PHE A 100 6.62 -5.00 2.00
CA PHE A 100 6.19 -5.85 0.90
C PHE A 100 4.82 -5.46 0.35
N SER A 101 3.95 -4.89 1.17
CA SER A 101 2.64 -4.41 0.69
C SER A 101 2.75 -3.25 -0.31
N VAL A 102 3.82 -2.43 -0.21
CA VAL A 102 4.05 -1.34 -1.17
C VAL A 102 4.50 -1.84 -2.55
N LEU A 103 4.94 -3.08 -2.65
CA LEU A 103 5.35 -3.68 -3.92
C LEU A 103 4.19 -4.09 -4.82
N LYS A 104 2.97 -4.03 -4.34
CA LYS A 104 1.79 -4.28 -5.18
C LYS A 104 1.77 -3.33 -6.39
N GLY A 105 1.69 -3.91 -7.57
CA GLY A 105 1.78 -3.19 -8.84
C GLY A 105 3.19 -3.06 -9.43
N PHE A 106 4.22 -3.47 -8.68
CA PHE A 106 5.60 -3.47 -9.18
C PHE A 106 5.83 -4.65 -10.14
N SER A 107 6.72 -4.44 -11.09
CA SER A 107 7.25 -5.51 -11.92
C SER A 107 8.40 -6.20 -11.19
N MET A 108 8.35 -7.53 -11.13
CA MET A 108 9.35 -8.34 -10.48
C MET A 108 10.35 -8.88 -11.49
N HIS A 109 11.62 -8.70 -11.21
CA HIS A 109 12.74 -9.19 -12.00
C HIS A 109 13.57 -10.18 -11.16
N ASP A 110 14.24 -11.11 -11.82
CA ASP A 110 15.20 -12.00 -11.17
C ASP A 110 16.58 -11.35 -11.03
N GLN A 111 17.55 -12.10 -10.49
CA GLN A 111 18.92 -11.66 -10.31
C GLN A 111 19.65 -11.32 -11.63
N ASP A 112 19.19 -11.84 -12.75
CA ASP A 112 19.72 -11.58 -14.09
C ASP A 112 18.94 -10.47 -14.83
N ASP A 113 18.12 -9.71 -14.09
CA ASP A 113 17.26 -8.63 -14.59
C ASP A 113 16.21 -9.09 -15.60
N GLN A 114 15.82 -10.36 -15.55
CA GLN A 114 14.78 -10.91 -16.40
C GLN A 114 13.41 -10.71 -15.75
N LEU A 115 12.47 -10.20 -16.52
CA LEU A 115 11.10 -10.01 -16.04
C LEU A 115 10.44 -11.35 -15.71
N ILE A 116 9.97 -11.48 -14.47
CA ILE A 116 9.17 -12.62 -14.03
C ILE A 116 7.69 -12.33 -14.25
N GLY A 117 7.22 -11.20 -13.78
CA GLY A 117 5.82 -10.80 -13.91
C GLY A 117 5.51 -9.57 -13.08
N LYS A 118 4.22 -9.31 -12.90
CA LYS A 118 3.74 -8.17 -12.12
C LYS A 118 3.17 -8.63 -10.78
N ILE A 119 3.56 -7.99 -9.71
CA ILE A 119 3.01 -8.25 -8.37
C ILE A 119 1.58 -7.71 -8.33
N ILE A 120 0.61 -8.60 -8.21
CA ILE A 120 -0.81 -8.25 -8.14
C ILE A 120 -1.32 -8.16 -6.71
N ASP A 121 -0.68 -8.88 -5.79
CA ASP A 121 -1.00 -8.82 -4.37
C ASP A 121 0.19 -9.27 -3.52
N VAL A 122 0.15 -8.94 -2.23
CA VAL A 122 1.09 -9.44 -1.23
C VAL A 122 0.30 -10.07 -0.11
N VAL A 123 0.58 -11.34 0.16
CA VAL A 123 -0.13 -12.14 1.16
C VAL A 123 0.78 -12.32 2.37
N SER A 124 0.34 -11.80 3.51
CA SER A 124 1.02 -11.99 4.79
C SER A 124 0.61 -13.32 5.42
N MET A 125 1.57 -14.17 5.69
CA MET A 125 1.40 -15.41 6.44
C MET A 125 2.18 -15.36 7.76
N PRO A 126 1.86 -16.18 8.77
CA PRO A 126 2.45 -16.05 10.11
C PRO A 126 3.97 -16.02 10.19
N GLN A 127 4.68 -16.56 9.21
CA GLN A 127 6.14 -16.63 9.19
C GLN A 127 6.78 -16.19 7.89
N GLN A 128 6.00 -15.74 6.93
CA GLN A 128 6.51 -15.31 5.63
C GLN A 128 5.53 -14.41 4.89
N GLU A 129 6.07 -13.56 4.05
CA GLU A 129 5.32 -12.79 3.08
C GLU A 129 5.45 -13.44 1.70
N LEU A 130 4.38 -13.47 0.95
CA LEU A 130 4.35 -14.02 -0.40
C LEU A 130 3.85 -12.97 -1.39
N ALA A 131 4.57 -12.78 -2.48
CA ALA A 131 4.06 -12.00 -3.61
C ALA A 131 3.25 -12.92 -4.52
N SER A 132 2.03 -12.53 -4.81
CA SER A 132 1.26 -13.09 -5.91
C SER A 132 1.65 -12.38 -7.19
N VAL A 133 2.26 -13.11 -8.13
CA VAL A 133 2.84 -12.55 -9.34
C VAL A 133 2.12 -13.10 -10.57
N ALA A 134 1.57 -12.18 -11.37
CA ALA A 134 0.96 -12.52 -12.64
C ALA A 134 2.02 -12.64 -13.74
N LEU A 135 2.12 -13.82 -14.34
CA LEU A 135 3.03 -14.11 -15.44
C LEU A 135 2.45 -13.66 -16.78
N SER A 136 3.31 -13.56 -17.81
CA SER A 136 2.91 -13.16 -19.15
C SER A 136 1.96 -14.15 -19.86
N ASP A 137 1.95 -15.42 -19.43
CA ASP A 137 1.07 -16.45 -19.95
C ASP A 137 -0.34 -16.47 -19.30
N GLY A 138 -0.58 -15.57 -18.35
CA GLY A 138 -1.84 -15.48 -17.62
C GLY A 138 -1.89 -16.33 -16.34
N ASN A 139 -0.86 -17.11 -16.06
CA ASN A 139 -0.74 -17.86 -14.82
C ASN A 139 -0.32 -16.93 -13.66
N GLU A 140 -0.59 -17.39 -12.44
CA GLU A 140 -0.22 -16.70 -11.21
C GLU A 140 0.65 -17.62 -10.37
N ILE A 141 1.74 -17.08 -9.85
CA ILE A 141 2.64 -17.82 -8.94
C ILE A 141 2.84 -17.05 -7.64
N LEU A 142 3.15 -17.78 -6.57
CA LEU A 142 3.50 -17.21 -5.28
C LEU A 142 5.01 -17.27 -5.09
N ILE A 143 5.61 -16.11 -4.85
CA ILE A 143 7.05 -15.98 -4.63
C ILE A 143 7.29 -15.46 -3.22
N PRO A 144 8.13 -16.16 -2.40
CA PRO A 144 8.48 -15.68 -1.07
C PRO A 144 9.20 -14.34 -1.13
N LEU A 145 8.80 -13.43 -0.25
CA LEU A 145 9.44 -12.14 -0.06
C LEU A 145 10.21 -12.15 1.25
N HIS A 146 11.50 -11.83 1.18
CA HIS A 146 12.34 -11.67 2.35
C HIS A 146 13.43 -10.63 2.02
N GLU A 147 13.81 -9.83 3.00
CA GLU A 147 14.82 -8.78 2.79
C GLU A 147 16.13 -9.31 2.19
N SER A 148 16.55 -10.49 2.63
CA SER A 148 17.78 -11.13 2.11
C SER A 148 17.70 -11.53 0.64
N LEU A 149 16.51 -11.66 0.08
CA LEU A 149 16.30 -12.00 -1.33
C LEU A 149 16.23 -10.77 -2.23
N ILE A 150 16.03 -9.58 -1.66
CA ILE A 150 15.89 -8.35 -2.44
C ILE A 150 17.26 -7.83 -2.83
N VAL A 151 17.50 -7.78 -4.14
CA VAL A 151 18.73 -7.22 -4.73
C VAL A 151 18.61 -5.71 -4.87
N GLY A 152 17.45 -5.22 -5.28
CA GLY A 152 17.21 -3.79 -5.43
C GLY A 152 15.74 -3.47 -5.68
N ILE A 153 15.40 -2.22 -5.41
CA ILE A 153 14.06 -1.68 -5.69
C ILE A 153 14.22 -0.32 -6.31
N ASP A 154 13.49 -0.09 -7.39
CA ASP A 154 13.37 1.21 -8.05
C ASP A 154 11.91 1.68 -7.96
N PRO A 155 11.59 2.58 -7.02
CA PRO A 155 10.23 3.10 -6.87
C PRO A 155 9.78 3.96 -8.06
N ASP A 156 10.70 4.63 -8.73
CA ASP A 156 10.38 5.49 -9.87
C ASP A 156 9.94 4.69 -11.08
N GLN A 157 10.56 3.53 -11.30
CA GLN A 157 10.20 2.60 -12.36
C GLN A 157 9.19 1.54 -11.91
N MET A 158 8.86 1.50 -10.63
CA MET A 158 8.04 0.46 -10.01
C MET A 158 8.56 -0.94 -10.32
N THR A 159 9.84 -1.16 -10.09
CA THR A 159 10.50 -2.46 -10.29
C THR A 159 11.15 -2.95 -9.00
N VAL A 160 11.12 -4.25 -8.80
CA VAL A 160 11.84 -4.94 -7.73
C VAL A 160 12.63 -6.10 -8.32
N GLN A 161 13.88 -6.22 -7.90
CA GLN A 161 14.76 -7.31 -8.30
C GLN A 161 15.00 -8.23 -7.11
N LEU A 162 14.73 -9.52 -7.30
CA LEU A 162 14.93 -10.55 -6.28
C LEU A 162 15.91 -11.62 -6.75
N GLU A 163 16.65 -12.15 -5.81
CA GLU A 163 17.39 -13.41 -6.00
C GLU A 163 16.41 -14.58 -5.84
N ILE A 164 16.08 -15.25 -6.96
CA ILE A 164 15.11 -16.32 -7.00
C ILE A 164 15.85 -17.64 -7.22
N ALA A 165 15.57 -18.62 -6.35
CA ALA A 165 16.14 -19.94 -6.47
C ALA A 165 15.71 -20.61 -7.77
N GLU A 166 16.65 -21.33 -8.41
CA GLU A 166 16.31 -22.19 -9.54
C GLU A 166 15.21 -23.19 -9.14
N GLY A 167 14.20 -23.33 -9.97
CA GLY A 167 13.04 -24.18 -9.69
C GLY A 167 11.78 -23.45 -9.27
N LEU A 168 11.86 -22.22 -8.74
CA LEU A 168 10.67 -21.41 -8.48
C LEU A 168 10.09 -20.79 -9.76
N LYS A 169 10.88 -20.73 -10.82
CA LYS A 169 10.44 -20.22 -12.14
C LYS A 169 9.65 -21.23 -12.96
N ASP A 170 9.75 -22.52 -12.61
CA ASP A 170 9.21 -23.63 -13.38
C ASP A 170 7.92 -24.24 -12.77
N ILE A 171 7.33 -23.54 -11.81
CA ILE A 171 6.12 -24.01 -11.12
C ILE A 171 4.86 -23.41 -11.73
#